data_fe1d9b331579c2b14947c08fd3b5ca57
#
_entry.id   fe1d9b331579c2b14947c08fd3b5ca57
#
_cell.length_a   1.000
_cell.length_b   1.000
_cell.length_c   1.000
_cell.angle_alpha   90.00
_cell.angle_beta   90.00
_cell.angle_gamma   90.00
#
_symmetry.space_group_name_H-M   'P 1'
#
loop_
_entity.id
_entity.type
_entity.pdbx_description
1 polymer ?
#
loop_
_entity_poly.entity_id
_entity_poly.type
_entity_poly.pdbx_seq_one_letter_code
_entity_poly.pdbx_strand_id
1 'polypeptide(L)'
;MAVAVDASGRRKNVQENLTSSRSERDTDEIVVVGGSAAGLYTASALARGGRSVRVLESKSGFDPDPRTLIVTDQFRNQLGASAGASVLNEIRRFELFTDGRSAQIALSKPDLIIERAKLIPALAQGAQAAGAKVSFQSRFINVSPNCRGLHLEVESAGRREELHAACVIGADGATSRVARTAGWPPIETVPLVQAIVRLPKDCPLDTTRVWFVPDDTPYFYWLIPESPERAALGIIGEGPDTAKRLARFLEKKNMEPLEWQGAQIPFYRRWIPVKKRVGNGEVYLVGDAAAQVKVTTVGGIVTGFRGALGVAQSILRNGRSSELKTLRRELDTHRLIRRTMHHFRQKDYSQLVDLLNLSTCDTLSEITRDESFRLLWNVLRRQPRLALLGFRGLLLGKNVASRPASS
;
A
#
# COMPACT_ATOMS: atom_id res chain seq x y z
N MET A 1 -27.88 30.69 33.37
CA MET A 1 -29.02 29.98 32.75
C MET A 1 -29.99 31.01 32.23
N ALA A 2 -29.97 31.28 30.92
CA ALA A 2 -30.92 32.21 30.29
C ALA A 2 -32.03 31.37 29.61
N VAL A 3 -33.25 31.56 30.03
CA VAL A 3 -34.46 30.93 29.49
C VAL A 3 -35.05 31.89 28.48
N ALA A 4 -35.04 31.57 27.20
CA ALA A 4 -35.74 32.34 26.18
C ALA A 4 -37.21 31.87 26.13
N VAL A 5 -38.14 32.82 26.25
CA VAL A 5 -39.63 32.64 26.19
C VAL A 5 -40.12 33.33 24.93
N ASP A 6 -41.02 32.70 24.15
CA ASP A 6 -41.62 33.30 22.97
C ASP A 6 -42.78 34.25 23.33
N ALA A 7 -43.29 35.02 22.37
CA ALA A 7 -44.37 35.99 22.57
C ALA A 7 -45.73 35.39 22.99
N SER A 8 -45.85 34.08 23.13
CA SER A 8 -47.04 33.32 23.60
C SER A 8 -46.86 32.68 24.98
N GLY A 9 -45.71 32.87 25.66
CA GLY A 9 -45.44 32.37 27.00
C GLY A 9 -45.12 30.86 27.09
N ARG A 10 -44.85 30.20 25.98
CA ARG A 10 -44.45 28.78 25.97
C ARG A 10 -42.92 28.62 26.09
N ARG A 11 -42.47 27.80 27.03
CA ARG A 11 -41.06 27.37 27.17
C ARG A 11 -40.67 26.55 25.95
N LYS A 12 -39.79 27.04 25.10
CA LYS A 12 -39.14 26.24 24.05
C LYS A 12 -38.07 25.35 24.71
N ASN A 13 -38.18 24.07 24.50
CA ASN A 13 -37.22 23.07 24.96
C ASN A 13 -35.92 23.24 24.16
N VAL A 14 -34.96 24.01 24.69
CA VAL A 14 -33.63 24.24 24.11
C VAL A 14 -32.83 22.92 24.00
N GLN A 15 -33.20 21.89 24.78
CA GLN A 15 -32.59 20.58 24.76
C GLN A 15 -32.97 19.75 23.52
N GLU A 16 -34.19 19.89 22.96
CA GLU A 16 -34.60 19.19 21.72
C GLU A 16 -33.88 19.73 20.48
N ASN A 17 -33.58 21.02 20.42
CA ASN A 17 -32.84 21.61 19.29
C ASN A 17 -31.31 21.27 19.33
N LEU A 18 -30.73 21.03 20.50
CA LEU A 18 -29.34 20.62 20.64
C LEU A 18 -29.14 19.14 20.33
N THR A 19 -30.13 18.29 20.63
CA THR A 19 -30.11 16.86 20.28
C THR A 19 -30.41 16.61 18.80
N SER A 20 -31.33 17.37 18.17
CA SER A 20 -31.61 17.26 16.75
C SER A 20 -30.44 17.75 15.90
N SER A 21 -29.77 18.86 16.28
CA SER A 21 -28.61 19.38 15.55
C SER A 21 -27.34 18.54 15.73
N ARG A 22 -27.26 17.71 16.79
CA ARG A 22 -26.19 16.71 16.95
C ARG A 22 -26.45 15.48 16.10
N SER A 23 -27.70 14.99 16.03
CA SER A 23 -28.11 13.84 15.22
C SER A 23 -28.02 14.10 13.70
N GLU A 24 -28.30 15.32 13.24
CA GLU A 24 -28.16 15.69 11.84
C GLU A 24 -26.70 15.82 11.40
N ARG A 25 -25.80 16.28 12.26
CA ARG A 25 -24.35 16.35 11.98
C ARG A 25 -23.67 14.99 11.98
N ASP A 26 -24.16 14.00 12.73
CA ASP A 26 -23.61 12.65 12.75
C ASP A 26 -23.93 11.83 11.50
N THR A 27 -24.97 12.18 10.72
CA THR A 27 -25.32 11.48 9.49
C THR A 27 -24.44 11.82 8.29
N ASP A 28 -23.69 12.93 8.33
CA ASP A 28 -22.80 13.38 7.24
C ASP A 28 -21.32 13.00 7.49
N GLU A 29 -21.01 12.35 8.62
CA GLU A 29 -19.64 11.98 8.97
C GLU A 29 -19.13 10.85 8.07
N ILE A 30 -17.88 10.98 7.61
CA ILE A 30 -17.15 9.93 6.91
C ILE A 30 -16.27 9.20 7.93
N VAL A 31 -16.44 7.88 8.04
CA VAL A 31 -15.65 7.05 8.94
C VAL A 31 -14.56 6.31 8.15
N VAL A 32 -13.29 6.54 8.50
CA VAL A 32 -12.13 5.81 7.99
C VAL A 32 -11.73 4.75 9.02
N VAL A 33 -11.74 3.50 8.63
CA VAL A 33 -11.37 2.38 9.49
C VAL A 33 -9.92 1.99 9.24
N GLY A 34 -9.06 2.23 10.23
CA GLY A 34 -7.62 1.95 10.23
C GLY A 34 -6.75 3.20 10.04
N GLY A 35 -5.88 3.45 11.01
CA GLY A 35 -4.85 4.51 11.00
C GLY A 35 -3.62 4.14 10.16
N SER A 36 -3.83 3.49 9.03
CA SER A 36 -2.79 3.13 8.07
C SER A 36 -2.35 4.33 7.23
N ALA A 37 -1.22 4.19 6.50
CA ALA A 37 -0.75 5.26 5.61
C ALA A 37 -1.82 5.71 4.61
N ALA A 38 -2.52 4.78 3.96
CA ALA A 38 -3.60 5.09 3.03
C ALA A 38 -4.82 5.69 3.73
N GLY A 39 -5.19 5.18 4.92
CA GLY A 39 -6.31 5.70 5.71
C GLY A 39 -6.10 7.15 6.17
N LEU A 40 -4.94 7.44 6.76
CA LEU A 40 -4.59 8.79 7.21
C LEU A 40 -4.45 9.79 6.06
N TYR A 41 -3.88 9.33 4.93
CA TYR A 41 -3.81 10.16 3.73
C TYR A 41 -5.21 10.47 3.16
N THR A 42 -6.12 9.48 3.15
CA THR A 42 -7.52 9.67 2.74
C THR A 42 -8.24 10.65 3.68
N ALA A 43 -8.08 10.45 4.99
CA ALA A 43 -8.69 11.32 6.00
C ALA A 43 -8.22 12.77 5.85
N SER A 44 -6.92 13.00 5.66
CA SER A 44 -6.36 14.32 5.41
C SER A 44 -6.92 14.95 4.14
N ALA A 45 -7.01 14.21 3.03
CA ALA A 45 -7.53 14.72 1.76
C ALA A 45 -9.02 15.11 1.84
N LEU A 46 -9.83 14.29 2.52
CA LEU A 46 -11.25 14.56 2.71
C LEU A 46 -11.51 15.73 3.67
N ALA A 47 -10.77 15.80 4.78
CA ALA A 47 -10.88 16.90 5.74
C ALA A 47 -10.49 18.25 5.11
N ARG A 48 -9.40 18.30 4.33
CA ARG A 48 -9.04 19.47 3.52
C ARG A 48 -10.10 19.83 2.48
N GLY A 49 -10.87 18.85 2.01
CA GLY A 49 -12.04 19.04 1.14
C GLY A 49 -13.31 19.46 1.89
N GLY A 50 -13.23 19.83 3.17
CA GLY A 50 -14.33 20.33 3.98
C GLY A 50 -15.29 19.26 4.52
N ARG A 51 -14.90 17.96 4.48
CA ARG A 51 -15.73 16.87 5.01
C ARG A 51 -15.44 16.62 6.49
N SER A 52 -16.48 16.27 7.26
CA SER A 52 -16.31 15.73 8.61
C SER A 52 -15.77 14.31 8.52
N VAL A 53 -14.59 14.06 9.11
CA VAL A 53 -13.91 12.77 9.02
C VAL A 53 -13.51 12.30 10.40
N ARG A 54 -13.82 11.02 10.68
CA ARG A 54 -13.35 10.31 11.87
C ARG A 54 -12.53 9.09 11.45
N VAL A 55 -11.34 8.95 12.02
CA VAL A 55 -10.49 7.76 11.87
C VAL A 55 -10.66 6.87 13.09
N LEU A 56 -11.03 5.62 12.89
CA LEU A 56 -11.05 4.59 13.93
C LEU A 56 -9.72 3.82 13.90
N GLU A 57 -8.96 3.88 15.00
CA GLU A 57 -7.73 3.11 15.15
C GLU A 57 -7.89 2.14 16.35
N SER A 58 -7.63 0.87 16.10
CA SER A 58 -7.79 -0.18 17.10
C SER A 58 -6.72 -0.17 18.21
N LYS A 59 -5.54 0.35 17.91
CA LYS A 59 -4.45 0.53 18.86
C LYS A 59 -4.71 1.76 19.77
N SER A 60 -3.97 1.86 20.85
CA SER A 60 -4.01 3.00 21.78
C SER A 60 -3.28 4.24 21.28
N GLY A 61 -2.54 4.14 20.18
CA GLY A 61 -1.78 5.22 19.59
C GLY A 61 -1.28 4.87 18.18
N PHE A 62 -0.63 5.82 17.52
CA PHE A 62 0.07 5.60 16.27
C PHE A 62 1.50 5.12 16.54
N ASP A 63 1.61 3.88 16.98
CA ASP A 63 2.88 3.18 17.20
C ASP A 63 2.90 1.92 16.31
N PRO A 64 3.20 2.07 15.01
CA PRO A 64 3.29 0.94 14.11
C PRO A 64 4.62 0.20 14.32
N ASP A 65 4.59 -1.11 14.09
CA ASP A 65 5.81 -1.92 14.09
C ASP A 65 6.81 -1.34 13.06
N PRO A 66 8.10 -1.23 13.40
CA PRO A 66 9.14 -0.74 12.51
C PRO A 66 9.16 -1.57 11.22
N ARG A 67 9.31 -0.88 10.10
CA ARG A 67 9.52 -1.54 8.81
C ARG A 67 10.14 -0.58 7.80
N THR A 68 11.31 -0.97 7.31
CA THR A 68 12.00 -0.29 6.23
C THR A 68 11.32 -0.56 4.91
N LEU A 69 11.06 0.49 4.17
CA LEU A 69 10.40 0.45 2.86
C LEU A 69 11.21 1.24 1.85
N ILE A 70 11.17 0.81 0.58
CA ILE A 70 11.69 1.58 -0.54
C ILE A 70 10.54 2.12 -1.38
N VAL A 71 10.56 3.43 -1.62
CA VAL A 71 9.56 4.15 -2.41
C VAL A 71 10.24 4.99 -3.49
N THR A 72 9.51 5.30 -4.55
CA THR A 72 10.00 6.16 -5.63
C THR A 72 9.90 7.64 -5.24
N ASP A 73 10.53 8.52 -6.01
CA ASP A 73 10.42 9.99 -5.90
C ASP A 73 8.97 10.51 -5.89
N GLN A 74 8.02 9.77 -6.45
CA GLN A 74 6.59 10.07 -6.37
C GLN A 74 6.08 10.25 -4.93
N PHE A 75 6.72 9.63 -3.96
CA PHE A 75 6.43 9.80 -2.54
C PHE A 75 6.58 11.26 -2.09
N ARG A 76 7.65 11.94 -2.54
CA ARG A 76 7.85 13.37 -2.27
C ARG A 76 6.77 14.23 -2.91
N ASN A 77 6.38 13.90 -4.14
CA ASN A 77 5.35 14.64 -4.86
C ASN A 77 3.98 14.55 -4.16
N GLN A 78 3.70 13.43 -3.48
CA GLN A 78 2.45 13.20 -2.79
C GLN A 78 2.39 13.85 -1.39
N LEU A 79 3.49 13.89 -0.66
CA LEU A 79 3.55 14.35 0.72
C LEU A 79 4.18 15.74 0.90
N GLY A 80 4.88 16.25 -0.12
CA GLY A 80 5.61 17.52 -0.02
C GLY A 80 6.65 17.50 1.10
N ALA A 81 6.71 18.56 1.90
CA ALA A 81 7.65 18.68 3.01
C ALA A 81 7.49 17.60 4.10
N SER A 82 6.27 17.07 4.28
CA SER A 82 5.98 16.03 5.28
C SER A 82 6.67 14.69 4.97
N ALA A 83 7.15 14.48 3.74
CA ALA A 83 7.89 13.28 3.36
C ALA A 83 9.21 13.14 4.12
N GLY A 84 9.88 14.27 4.41
CA GLY A 84 11.23 14.30 4.99
C GLY A 84 11.37 13.59 6.34
N ALA A 85 10.36 13.66 7.19
CA ALA A 85 10.38 13.09 8.54
C ALA A 85 10.59 11.56 8.56
N SER A 86 10.15 10.86 7.51
CA SER A 86 10.24 9.41 7.41
C SER A 86 11.41 8.89 6.57
N VAL A 87 12.12 9.75 5.85
CA VAL A 87 13.22 9.36 4.96
C VAL A 87 14.47 9.06 5.80
N LEU A 88 15.05 7.88 5.57
CA LEU A 88 16.31 7.45 6.17
C LEU A 88 17.48 7.66 5.22
N ASN A 89 17.30 7.36 3.92
CA ASN A 89 18.36 7.33 2.92
C ASN A 89 17.81 7.55 1.51
N GLU A 90 18.71 7.88 0.56
CA GLU A 90 18.43 8.02 -0.87
C GLU A 90 19.20 6.98 -1.68
N ILE A 91 18.51 6.27 -2.56
CA ILE A 91 19.09 5.27 -3.44
C ILE A 91 19.21 5.84 -4.85
N ARG A 92 20.39 5.82 -5.41
CA ARG A 92 20.71 6.31 -6.74
C ARG A 92 21.05 5.20 -7.73
N ARG A 93 21.26 3.95 -7.22
CA ARG A 93 21.67 2.80 -8.04
C ARG A 93 20.96 1.53 -7.58
N PHE A 94 20.71 0.65 -8.55
CA PHE A 94 20.34 -0.74 -8.34
C PHE A 94 21.44 -1.63 -8.91
N GLU A 95 21.87 -2.62 -8.14
CA GLU A 95 22.69 -3.73 -8.60
C GLU A 95 21.82 -4.98 -8.65
N LEU A 96 21.70 -5.59 -9.84
CA LEU A 96 20.94 -6.81 -10.09
C LEU A 96 21.90 -7.98 -10.24
N PHE A 97 21.63 -9.07 -9.54
CA PHE A 97 22.48 -10.26 -9.54
C PHE A 97 21.70 -11.51 -9.91
N THR A 98 22.31 -12.40 -10.68
CA THR A 98 21.80 -13.74 -10.99
C THR A 98 22.94 -14.61 -11.51
N ASP A 99 23.14 -15.82 -10.97
CA ASP A 99 24.05 -16.85 -11.46
C ASP A 99 25.45 -16.31 -11.92
N GLY A 100 26.12 -15.60 -11.03
CA GLY A 100 27.43 -15.01 -11.30
C GLY A 100 27.43 -13.80 -12.25
N ARG A 101 26.29 -13.37 -12.76
CA ARG A 101 26.12 -12.19 -13.62
C ARG A 101 25.58 -11.02 -12.80
N SER A 102 25.91 -9.82 -13.25
CA SER A 102 25.39 -8.60 -12.65
C SER A 102 25.08 -7.54 -13.70
N ALA A 103 24.17 -6.64 -13.35
CA ALA A 103 23.92 -5.41 -14.09
C ALA A 103 23.68 -4.26 -13.11
N GLN A 104 24.03 -3.06 -13.50
CA GLN A 104 23.84 -1.86 -12.69
C GLN A 104 22.91 -0.88 -13.43
N ILE A 105 21.96 -0.31 -12.70
CA ILE A 105 21.01 0.70 -13.18
C ILE A 105 21.18 1.95 -12.31
N ALA A 106 21.61 3.05 -12.90
CA ALA A 106 21.60 4.35 -12.26
C ALA A 106 20.20 4.97 -12.36
N LEU A 107 19.76 5.69 -11.33
CA LEU A 107 18.48 6.39 -11.29
C LEU A 107 18.69 7.88 -11.54
N SER A 108 17.93 8.49 -12.45
CA SER A 108 17.93 9.93 -12.68
C SER A 108 17.33 10.69 -11.50
N LYS A 109 16.35 10.09 -10.82
CA LYS A 109 15.77 10.56 -9.58
C LYS A 109 15.95 9.49 -8.51
N PRO A 110 16.40 9.85 -7.30
CA PRO A 110 16.63 8.85 -6.26
C PRO A 110 15.34 8.23 -5.78
N ASP A 111 15.37 6.92 -5.54
CA ASP A 111 14.39 6.27 -4.69
C ASP A 111 14.69 6.58 -3.21
N LEU A 112 13.69 6.50 -2.37
CA LEU A 112 13.80 6.85 -0.97
C LEU A 112 13.64 5.61 -0.10
N ILE A 113 14.52 5.48 0.89
CA ILE A 113 14.33 4.55 1.97
C ILE A 113 13.60 5.26 3.08
N ILE A 114 12.48 4.72 3.50
CA ILE A 114 11.62 5.31 4.51
C ILE A 114 11.35 4.31 5.65
N GLU A 115 11.14 4.87 6.85
CA GLU A 115 10.74 4.11 8.03
C GLU A 115 9.24 4.30 8.31
N ARG A 116 8.51 3.18 8.32
CA ARG A 116 7.06 3.17 8.57
C ARG A 116 6.70 3.75 9.93
N ALA A 117 7.50 3.46 10.97
CA ALA A 117 7.28 3.96 12.32
C ALA A 117 7.40 5.49 12.41
N LYS A 118 8.12 6.13 11.49
CA LYS A 118 8.19 7.60 11.38
C LYS A 118 7.11 8.16 10.45
N LEU A 119 6.73 7.41 9.40
CA LEU A 119 5.75 7.85 8.42
C LEU A 119 4.34 7.98 9.02
N ILE A 120 3.88 6.98 9.77
CA ILE A 120 2.50 6.94 10.27
C ILE A 120 2.19 8.09 11.23
N PRO A 121 3.02 8.41 12.25
CA PRO A 121 2.80 9.57 13.09
C PRO A 121 2.78 10.90 12.32
N ALA A 122 3.65 11.07 11.32
CA ALA A 122 3.68 12.27 10.49
C ALA A 122 2.39 12.44 9.66
N LEU A 123 1.87 11.36 9.09
CA LEU A 123 0.58 11.37 8.38
C LEU A 123 -0.59 11.64 9.32
N ALA A 124 -0.56 11.09 10.53
CA ALA A 124 -1.58 11.32 11.55
C ALA A 124 -1.64 12.79 11.97
N GLN A 125 -0.47 13.40 12.22
CA GLN A 125 -0.38 14.83 12.51
C GLN A 125 -0.95 15.66 11.34
N GLY A 126 -0.63 15.31 10.11
CA GLY A 126 -1.17 15.97 8.91
C GLY A 126 -2.70 15.83 8.76
N ALA A 127 -3.26 14.66 9.10
CA ALA A 127 -4.71 14.43 9.07
C ALA A 127 -5.44 15.23 10.17
N GLN A 128 -4.90 15.24 11.40
CA GLN A 128 -5.45 16.01 12.53
C GLN A 128 -5.36 17.53 12.26
N ALA A 129 -4.25 18.02 11.73
CA ALA A 129 -4.10 19.42 11.33
C ALA A 129 -5.09 19.84 10.23
N ALA A 130 -5.51 18.89 9.37
CA ALA A 130 -6.56 19.10 8.39
C ALA A 130 -7.98 19.06 8.97
N GLY A 131 -8.15 18.71 10.25
CA GLY A 131 -9.43 18.65 10.94
C GLY A 131 -10.04 17.25 11.09
N ALA A 132 -9.33 16.18 10.69
CA ALA A 132 -9.80 14.82 10.94
C ALA A 132 -9.72 14.47 12.45
N LYS A 133 -10.78 13.87 12.97
CA LYS A 133 -10.82 13.35 14.34
C LYS A 133 -10.26 11.94 14.37
N VAL A 134 -9.53 11.59 15.43
CA VAL A 134 -9.01 10.22 15.63
C VAL A 134 -9.59 9.64 16.91
N SER A 135 -10.15 8.44 16.79
CA SER A 135 -10.62 7.63 17.90
C SER A 135 -9.71 6.42 18.05
N PHE A 136 -8.88 6.41 19.09
CA PHE A 136 -8.03 5.27 19.45
C PHE A 136 -8.83 4.20 20.20
N GLN A 137 -8.25 3.00 20.35
CA GLN A 137 -8.88 1.85 20.98
C GLN A 137 -10.29 1.57 20.43
N SER A 138 -10.51 1.94 19.16
CA SER A 138 -11.79 1.86 18.47
C SER A 138 -11.69 0.84 17.34
N ARG A 139 -12.12 -0.39 17.66
CA ARG A 139 -12.08 -1.53 16.73
C ARG A 139 -13.41 -1.62 15.99
N PHE A 140 -13.36 -1.47 14.68
CA PHE A 140 -14.50 -1.74 13.80
C PHE A 140 -14.90 -3.22 13.85
N ILE A 141 -16.19 -3.51 14.04
CA ILE A 141 -16.78 -4.85 14.11
C ILE A 141 -17.57 -5.17 12.84
N ASN A 142 -18.55 -4.31 12.51
CA ASN A 142 -19.50 -4.58 11.44
C ASN A 142 -20.03 -3.29 10.81
N VAL A 143 -20.53 -3.39 9.58
CA VAL A 143 -21.31 -2.35 8.91
C VAL A 143 -22.58 -2.94 8.34
N SER A 144 -23.69 -2.26 8.57
CA SER A 144 -25.01 -2.61 8.05
C SER A 144 -25.74 -1.40 7.50
N PRO A 145 -26.74 -1.60 6.62
CA PRO A 145 -27.56 -0.50 6.12
C PRO A 145 -28.42 0.12 7.22
N ASN A 146 -28.59 1.44 7.14
CA ASN A 146 -29.54 2.21 7.95
C ASN A 146 -30.42 3.05 7.01
N CYS A 147 -31.58 3.48 7.49
CA CYS A 147 -32.51 4.34 6.74
C CYS A 147 -31.87 5.66 6.25
N ARG A 148 -30.88 6.20 6.98
CA ARG A 148 -30.18 7.46 6.66
C ARG A 148 -28.73 7.28 6.17
N GLY A 149 -28.22 6.03 5.99
CA GLY A 149 -26.84 5.77 5.58
C GLY A 149 -26.34 4.41 6.04
N LEU A 150 -25.31 4.40 6.86
CA LEU A 150 -24.66 3.21 7.41
C LEU A 150 -24.70 3.24 8.94
N HIS A 151 -24.94 2.05 9.50
CA HIS A 151 -24.79 1.77 10.92
C HIS A 151 -23.52 0.94 11.11
N LEU A 152 -22.64 1.38 12.02
CA LEU A 152 -21.39 0.73 12.37
C LEU A 152 -21.44 0.24 13.80
N GLU A 153 -21.04 -1.01 14.00
CA GLU A 153 -20.71 -1.54 15.30
C GLU A 153 -19.20 -1.37 15.55
N VAL A 154 -18.86 -0.77 16.68
CA VAL A 154 -17.48 -0.49 17.07
C VAL A 154 -17.28 -0.96 18.50
N GLU A 155 -16.13 -1.55 18.79
CA GLU A 155 -15.67 -1.80 20.16
C GLU A 155 -14.70 -0.69 20.56
N SER A 156 -15.10 0.13 21.52
CA SER A 156 -14.32 1.28 21.99
C SER A 156 -13.99 1.08 23.48
N ALA A 157 -12.69 1.04 23.80
CA ALA A 157 -12.21 0.78 25.14
C ALA A 157 -12.90 -0.43 25.85
N GLY A 158 -13.14 -1.51 25.10
CA GLY A 158 -13.79 -2.73 25.59
C GLY A 158 -15.32 -2.67 25.70
N ARG A 159 -15.96 -1.59 25.24
CA ARG A 159 -17.42 -1.43 25.19
C ARG A 159 -17.91 -1.39 23.74
N ARG A 160 -19.07 -1.98 23.48
CA ARG A 160 -19.73 -1.86 22.19
C ARG A 160 -20.42 -0.51 22.08
N GLU A 161 -20.15 0.17 20.98
CA GLU A 161 -20.74 1.46 20.63
C GLU A 161 -21.31 1.37 19.22
N GLU A 162 -22.34 2.14 18.96
CA GLU A 162 -22.96 2.29 17.64
C GLU A 162 -22.61 3.67 17.08
N LEU A 163 -22.17 3.71 15.82
CA LEU A 163 -21.92 4.93 15.09
C LEU A 163 -22.76 4.96 13.82
N HIS A 164 -23.09 6.15 13.36
CA HIS A 164 -23.76 6.38 12.09
C HIS A 164 -22.83 7.13 11.15
N ALA A 165 -22.84 6.76 9.87
CA ALA A 165 -22.01 7.39 8.85
C ALA A 165 -22.71 7.46 7.50
N ALA A 166 -22.46 8.50 6.71
CA ALA A 166 -22.85 8.56 5.31
C ALA A 166 -21.97 7.63 4.46
N CYS A 167 -20.71 7.52 4.85
CA CYS A 167 -19.69 6.79 4.10
C CYS A 167 -18.69 6.13 5.04
N VAL A 168 -18.28 4.90 4.72
CA VAL A 168 -17.21 4.16 5.42
C VAL A 168 -16.08 3.87 4.44
N ILE A 169 -14.84 4.08 4.88
CA ILE A 169 -13.63 3.80 4.11
C ILE A 169 -12.79 2.76 4.84
N GLY A 170 -12.69 1.54 4.29
CA GLY A 170 -11.82 0.50 4.79
C GLY A 170 -10.38 0.75 4.39
N ALA A 171 -9.53 0.97 5.40
CA ALA A 171 -8.08 1.13 5.31
C ALA A 171 -7.38 0.20 6.32
N ASP A 172 -8.05 -0.89 6.67
CA ASP A 172 -7.73 -1.84 7.74
C ASP A 172 -6.87 -3.03 7.28
N GLY A 173 -6.14 -2.85 6.17
CA GLY A 173 -5.10 -3.75 5.70
C GLY A 173 -5.60 -4.94 4.86
N ALA A 174 -4.69 -5.85 4.53
CA ALA A 174 -4.91 -6.96 3.61
C ALA A 174 -6.03 -7.93 4.05
N THR A 175 -6.27 -8.06 5.34
CA THR A 175 -7.34 -8.88 5.93
C THR A 175 -8.57 -8.07 6.31
N SER A 176 -8.84 -7.01 5.58
CA SER A 176 -9.87 -6.00 5.85
C SER A 176 -11.18 -6.60 6.34
N ARG A 177 -11.59 -6.18 7.55
CA ARG A 177 -12.90 -6.52 8.11
C ARG A 177 -13.99 -5.72 7.41
N VAL A 178 -13.72 -4.45 7.06
CA VAL A 178 -14.67 -3.63 6.28
C VAL A 178 -14.97 -4.29 4.95
N ALA A 179 -13.96 -4.76 4.22
CA ALA A 179 -14.17 -5.47 2.96
C ALA A 179 -15.06 -6.69 3.13
N ARG A 180 -14.79 -7.51 4.15
CA ARG A 180 -15.53 -8.74 4.43
C ARG A 180 -16.99 -8.46 4.81
N THR A 181 -17.24 -7.54 5.76
CA THR A 181 -18.61 -7.25 6.23
C THR A 181 -19.45 -6.55 5.17
N ALA A 182 -18.82 -5.76 4.29
CA ALA A 182 -19.49 -5.17 3.14
C ALA A 182 -19.56 -6.11 1.91
N GLY A 183 -19.14 -7.38 2.04
CA GLY A 183 -19.32 -8.43 1.05
C GLY A 183 -18.33 -8.41 -0.12
N TRP A 184 -17.10 -7.88 0.04
CA TRP A 184 -16.03 -8.14 -0.92
C TRP A 184 -15.44 -9.54 -0.71
N PRO A 185 -14.95 -10.18 -1.78
CA PRO A 185 -14.23 -11.45 -1.65
C PRO A 185 -12.91 -11.23 -0.89
N PRO A 186 -12.40 -12.27 -0.21
CA PRO A 186 -11.11 -12.21 0.44
C PRO A 186 -10.00 -11.97 -0.59
N ILE A 187 -8.96 -11.24 -0.18
CA ILE A 187 -7.76 -10.98 -0.97
C ILE A 187 -6.69 -11.98 -0.54
N GLU A 188 -6.05 -12.63 -1.52
CA GLU A 188 -4.88 -13.44 -1.26
C GLU A 188 -3.72 -12.58 -0.79
N THR A 189 -2.88 -13.14 0.06
CA THR A 189 -1.67 -12.49 0.56
C THR A 189 -0.45 -13.34 0.35
N VAL A 190 0.70 -12.70 0.26
CA VAL A 190 2.02 -13.34 0.23
C VAL A 190 2.86 -12.83 1.40
N PRO A 191 3.64 -13.71 2.05
CA PRO A 191 4.52 -13.30 3.13
C PRO A 191 5.71 -12.49 2.58
N LEU A 192 5.97 -11.36 3.22
CA LEU A 192 7.19 -10.59 3.13
C LEU A 192 7.93 -10.76 4.45
N VAL A 193 9.20 -11.12 4.39
CA VAL A 193 10.08 -11.22 5.56
C VAL A 193 11.36 -10.48 5.26
N GLN A 194 11.82 -9.66 6.19
CA GLN A 194 13.13 -9.01 6.11
C GLN A 194 13.82 -9.01 7.48
N ALA A 195 15.13 -8.96 7.44
CA ALA A 195 15.98 -8.81 8.61
C ALA A 195 16.78 -7.51 8.49
N ILE A 196 16.90 -6.78 9.58
CA ILE A 196 17.88 -5.70 9.67
C ILE A 196 19.23 -6.37 9.91
N VAL A 197 20.22 -5.96 9.13
CA VAL A 197 21.60 -6.47 9.16
C VAL A 197 22.58 -5.31 9.19
N ARG A 198 23.84 -5.58 9.50
CA ARG A 198 24.93 -4.60 9.27
C ARG A 198 25.11 -4.38 7.78
N LEU A 199 25.27 -3.12 7.34
CA LEU A 199 25.58 -2.83 5.94
C LEU A 199 26.93 -3.45 5.56
N PRO A 200 27.01 -4.31 4.51
CA PRO A 200 28.29 -4.85 4.05
C PRO A 200 29.24 -3.72 3.59
N LYS A 201 30.51 -3.84 3.91
CA LYS A 201 31.55 -2.83 3.57
C LYS A 201 31.68 -2.59 2.06
N ASP A 202 31.36 -3.60 1.25
CA ASP A 202 31.39 -3.54 -0.22
C ASP A 202 30.09 -3.02 -0.84
N CYS A 203 29.08 -2.67 -0.04
CA CYS A 203 27.82 -2.12 -0.51
C CYS A 203 27.78 -0.61 -0.32
N PRO A 204 27.76 0.19 -1.40
CA PRO A 204 27.63 1.64 -1.28
C PRO A 204 26.29 2.03 -0.65
N LEU A 205 26.28 3.08 0.16
CA LEU A 205 25.10 3.55 0.87
C LEU A 205 23.94 3.94 -0.07
N ASP A 206 24.25 4.42 -1.26
CA ASP A 206 23.29 4.85 -2.27
C ASP A 206 22.85 3.72 -3.23
N THR A 207 23.14 2.45 -2.91
CA THR A 207 22.96 1.32 -3.82
C THR A 207 22.11 0.22 -3.19
N THR A 208 20.96 -0.08 -3.79
CA THR A 208 20.14 -1.26 -3.46
C THR A 208 20.59 -2.46 -4.29
N ARG A 209 20.79 -3.61 -3.64
CA ARG A 209 21.11 -4.89 -4.29
C ARG A 209 19.89 -5.77 -4.42
N VAL A 210 19.73 -6.44 -5.55
CA VAL A 210 18.63 -7.36 -5.85
C VAL A 210 19.19 -8.66 -6.39
N TRP A 211 18.77 -9.81 -5.82
CA TRP A 211 19.19 -11.13 -6.30
C TRP A 211 17.98 -11.93 -6.81
N PHE A 212 18.05 -12.40 -8.04
CA PHE A 212 17.10 -13.33 -8.60
C PHE A 212 17.59 -14.77 -8.37
N VAL A 213 16.88 -15.50 -7.52
CA VAL A 213 17.14 -16.90 -7.14
C VAL A 213 15.83 -17.67 -7.30
N PRO A 214 15.46 -18.05 -8.55
CA PRO A 214 14.15 -18.62 -8.86
C PRO A 214 13.87 -19.96 -8.17
N ASP A 215 14.90 -20.70 -7.75
CA ASP A 215 14.75 -21.93 -6.98
C ASP A 215 14.29 -21.67 -5.53
N ASP A 216 14.54 -20.47 -5.01
CA ASP A 216 14.11 -20.05 -3.68
C ASP A 216 12.78 -19.32 -3.72
N THR A 217 12.61 -18.42 -4.68
CA THR A 217 11.40 -17.58 -4.79
C THR A 217 11.18 -17.15 -6.23
N PRO A 218 9.92 -17.12 -6.70
CA PRO A 218 9.61 -16.53 -8.00
C PRO A 218 9.73 -14.99 -7.99
N TYR A 219 10.03 -14.39 -6.83
CA TYR A 219 10.30 -12.97 -6.68
C TYR A 219 11.80 -12.69 -6.68
N PHE A 220 12.34 -12.10 -5.62
CA PHE A 220 13.75 -11.75 -5.48
C PHE A 220 14.09 -11.49 -4.00
N TYR A 221 15.38 -11.52 -3.69
CA TYR A 221 15.95 -10.95 -2.48
C TYR A 221 16.37 -9.51 -2.72
N TRP A 222 16.35 -8.70 -1.70
CA TRP A 222 16.86 -7.32 -1.73
C TRP A 222 17.74 -7.03 -0.53
N LEU A 223 18.68 -6.09 -0.70
CA LEU A 223 19.40 -5.42 0.38
C LEU A 223 19.24 -3.91 0.18
N ILE A 224 18.66 -3.24 1.16
CA ILE A 224 18.30 -1.83 1.14
C ILE A 224 19.08 -1.12 2.24
N PRO A 225 20.11 -0.29 1.93
CA PRO A 225 20.84 0.48 2.92
C PRO A 225 19.95 1.52 3.62
N GLU A 226 19.94 1.51 4.94
CA GLU A 226 19.24 2.51 5.78
C GLU A 226 20.16 3.61 6.24
N SER A 227 21.38 3.23 6.64
CA SER A 227 22.44 4.09 7.16
C SER A 227 23.80 3.45 6.84
N PRO A 228 24.93 4.12 7.12
CA PRO A 228 26.26 3.53 6.95
C PRO A 228 26.47 2.21 7.71
N GLU A 229 25.69 1.96 8.77
CA GLU A 229 25.84 0.78 9.63
C GLU A 229 24.74 -0.27 9.41
N ARG A 230 23.58 0.11 8.82
CA ARG A 230 22.37 -0.71 8.81
C ARG A 230 21.79 -0.85 7.42
N ALA A 231 21.27 -2.05 7.14
CA ALA A 231 20.51 -2.33 5.93
C ALA A 231 19.36 -3.31 6.22
N ALA A 232 18.31 -3.27 5.42
CA ALA A 232 17.25 -4.27 5.43
C ALA A 232 17.47 -5.29 4.30
N LEU A 233 17.70 -6.56 4.65
CA LEU A 233 17.76 -7.68 3.70
C LEU A 233 16.47 -8.47 3.78
N GLY A 234 15.79 -8.68 2.65
CA GLY A 234 14.48 -9.32 2.67
C GLY A 234 14.16 -10.17 1.46
N ILE A 235 13.04 -10.87 1.56
CA ILE A 235 12.46 -11.75 0.54
C ILE A 235 10.94 -11.64 0.53
N ILE A 236 10.35 -11.85 -0.63
CA ILE A 236 8.94 -12.21 -0.77
C ILE A 236 8.89 -13.69 -1.16
N GLY A 237 8.04 -14.45 -0.50
CA GLY A 237 7.90 -15.88 -0.79
C GLY A 237 6.44 -16.26 -1.01
N GLU A 238 6.26 -17.53 -1.38
CA GLU A 238 4.97 -18.18 -1.51
C GLU A 238 4.92 -19.33 -0.51
N GLY A 239 4.41 -19.08 0.69
CA GLY A 239 4.24 -20.11 1.70
C GLY A 239 5.02 -19.89 3.00
N PRO A 240 4.89 -20.84 3.94
CA PRO A 240 5.36 -20.69 5.32
C PRO A 240 6.89 -20.70 5.46
N ASP A 241 7.62 -21.27 4.50
CA ASP A 241 9.08 -21.41 4.57
C ASP A 241 9.86 -20.14 4.18
N THR A 242 9.17 -19.03 3.91
CA THR A 242 9.80 -17.78 3.47
C THR A 242 10.87 -17.30 4.46
N ALA A 243 10.59 -17.34 5.77
CA ALA A 243 11.56 -16.95 6.80
C ALA A 243 12.79 -17.89 6.83
N LYS A 244 12.59 -19.19 6.67
CA LYS A 244 13.70 -20.17 6.60
C LYS A 244 14.58 -19.94 5.36
N ARG A 245 13.97 -19.58 4.22
CA ARG A 245 14.74 -19.22 2.99
C ARG A 245 15.59 -17.98 3.21
N LEU A 246 15.03 -16.96 3.85
CA LEU A 246 15.79 -15.77 4.20
C LEU A 246 16.95 -16.09 5.16
N ALA A 247 16.71 -16.91 6.20
CA ALA A 247 17.76 -17.31 7.14
C ALA A 247 18.94 -18.01 6.43
N ARG A 248 18.66 -18.98 5.53
CA ARG A 248 19.70 -19.63 4.71
C ARG A 248 20.44 -18.66 3.79
N PHE A 249 19.73 -17.68 3.23
CA PHE A 249 20.36 -16.66 2.38
C PHE A 249 21.27 -15.72 3.18
N LEU A 250 20.85 -15.33 4.39
CA LEU A 250 21.68 -14.57 5.34
C LEU A 250 22.97 -15.31 5.68
N GLU A 251 22.84 -16.58 6.03
CA GLU A 251 23.98 -17.46 6.33
C GLU A 251 24.94 -17.57 5.13
N LYS A 252 24.42 -17.84 3.91
CA LYS A 252 25.21 -17.87 2.67
C LYS A 252 25.95 -16.56 2.38
N LYS A 253 25.41 -15.42 2.85
CA LYS A 253 26.00 -14.09 2.68
C LYS A 253 26.85 -13.64 3.88
N ASN A 254 27.02 -14.48 4.90
CA ASN A 254 27.70 -14.15 6.17
C ASN A 254 27.12 -12.88 6.82
N MET A 255 25.80 -12.76 6.85
CA MET A 255 25.08 -11.65 7.45
C MET A 255 24.29 -12.12 8.67
N GLU A 256 24.49 -11.47 9.81
CA GLU A 256 23.74 -11.74 11.04
C GLU A 256 22.50 -10.86 11.13
N PRO A 257 21.31 -11.45 11.39
CA PRO A 257 20.10 -10.67 11.61
C PRO A 257 20.15 -9.98 12.98
N LEU A 258 19.95 -8.67 13.00
CA LEU A 258 19.84 -7.86 14.22
C LEU A 258 18.39 -7.78 14.70
N GLU A 259 17.45 -7.75 13.75
CA GLU A 259 16.00 -7.61 13.97
C GLU A 259 15.25 -8.27 12.83
N TRP A 260 14.11 -8.90 13.12
CA TRP A 260 13.22 -9.47 12.12
C TRP A 260 11.97 -8.62 11.93
N GLN A 261 11.58 -8.42 10.68
CA GLN A 261 10.39 -7.69 10.32
C GLN A 261 9.57 -8.51 9.32
N GLY A 262 8.25 -8.46 9.42
CA GLY A 262 7.38 -9.23 8.54
C GLY A 262 6.07 -8.52 8.21
N ALA A 263 5.47 -8.96 7.10
CA ALA A 263 4.13 -8.51 6.71
C ALA A 263 3.44 -9.52 5.80
N GLN A 264 2.12 -9.49 5.81
CA GLN A 264 1.28 -10.12 4.80
C GLN A 264 0.91 -9.06 3.77
N ILE A 265 1.36 -9.26 2.54
CA ILE A 265 1.16 -8.29 1.46
C ILE A 265 0.03 -8.78 0.55
N PRO A 266 -0.98 -7.93 0.25
CA PRO A 266 -2.05 -8.34 -0.64
C PRO A 266 -1.51 -8.57 -2.06
N PHE A 267 -1.97 -9.66 -2.67
CA PHE A 267 -1.58 -10.02 -4.02
C PHE A 267 -2.61 -9.50 -5.03
N TYR A 268 -2.25 -8.52 -5.84
CA TYR A 268 -3.12 -7.98 -6.87
C TYR A 268 -3.31 -8.96 -8.03
N ARG A 269 -4.45 -9.65 -8.05
CA ARG A 269 -4.84 -10.54 -9.17
C ARG A 269 -5.68 -9.84 -10.23
N ARG A 270 -6.52 -8.90 -9.82
CA ARG A 270 -7.38 -8.10 -10.68
C ARG A 270 -7.85 -6.87 -9.94
N TRP A 271 -8.26 -5.86 -10.67
CA TRP A 271 -8.94 -4.73 -10.07
C TRP A 271 -10.23 -5.17 -9.38
N ILE A 272 -10.37 -4.82 -8.12
CA ILE A 272 -11.63 -4.93 -7.39
C ILE A 272 -12.30 -3.56 -7.36
N PRO A 273 -13.63 -3.49 -7.54
CA PRO A 273 -14.34 -2.22 -7.36
C PRO A 273 -14.05 -1.66 -5.98
N VAL A 274 -13.50 -0.45 -5.91
CA VAL A 274 -13.15 0.19 -4.63
C VAL A 274 -14.35 0.78 -3.91
N LYS A 275 -15.53 0.76 -4.53
CA LYS A 275 -16.79 1.31 -4.02
C LYS A 275 -17.89 0.26 -4.08
N LYS A 276 -18.67 0.16 -3.02
CA LYS A 276 -19.96 -0.56 -2.97
C LYS A 276 -21.02 0.30 -2.32
N ARG A 277 -22.25 0.13 -2.73
CA ARG A 277 -23.43 0.66 -2.05
C ARG A 277 -23.96 -0.38 -1.06
N VAL A 278 -24.20 0.04 0.17
CA VAL A 278 -24.78 -0.76 1.24
C VAL A 278 -25.99 0.01 1.76
N GLY A 279 -27.19 -0.42 1.36
CA GLY A 279 -28.42 0.36 1.58
C GLY A 279 -28.33 1.75 0.95
N ASN A 280 -28.51 2.78 1.75
CA ASN A 280 -28.42 4.19 1.34
C ASN A 280 -27.00 4.77 1.51
N GLY A 281 -26.06 4.05 2.13
CA GLY A 281 -24.69 4.49 2.32
C GLY A 281 -23.71 3.91 1.31
N GLU A 282 -22.49 4.41 1.36
CA GLU A 282 -21.39 4.01 0.49
C GLU A 282 -20.20 3.49 1.30
N VAL A 283 -19.64 2.35 0.88
CA VAL A 283 -18.42 1.79 1.45
C VAL A 283 -17.32 1.83 0.41
N TYR A 284 -16.15 2.31 0.80
CA TYR A 284 -14.95 2.36 -0.05
C TYR A 284 -13.82 1.56 0.57
N LEU A 285 -12.85 1.15 -0.26
CA LEU A 285 -11.60 0.52 0.17
C LEU A 285 -10.40 1.28 -0.39
N VAL A 286 -9.33 1.39 0.41
CA VAL A 286 -8.06 2.02 0.01
C VAL A 286 -6.86 1.20 0.50
N GLY A 287 -5.73 1.39 -0.17
CA GLY A 287 -4.46 0.74 0.20
C GLY A 287 -4.53 -0.79 0.12
N ASP A 288 -3.99 -1.45 1.12
CA ASP A 288 -3.92 -2.92 1.16
C ASP A 288 -5.32 -3.57 1.21
N ALA A 289 -6.30 -2.90 1.82
CA ALA A 289 -7.69 -3.37 1.84
C ALA A 289 -8.32 -3.44 0.43
N ALA A 290 -7.79 -2.66 -0.53
CA ALA A 290 -8.18 -2.66 -1.93
C ALA A 290 -7.16 -3.37 -2.84
N ALA A 291 -6.19 -4.10 -2.29
CA ALA A 291 -5.07 -4.71 -3.01
C ALA A 291 -4.30 -3.72 -3.90
N GLN A 292 -4.16 -2.46 -3.49
CA GLN A 292 -3.49 -1.41 -4.27
C GLN A 292 -1.96 -1.50 -4.12
N VAL A 293 -1.40 -2.64 -4.49
CA VAL A 293 0.03 -2.98 -4.37
C VAL A 293 0.59 -3.40 -5.72
N LYS A 294 1.78 -2.90 -6.07
CA LYS A 294 2.52 -3.31 -7.26
C LYS A 294 3.10 -4.71 -7.06
N VAL A 295 2.55 -5.72 -7.72
CA VAL A 295 3.00 -7.12 -7.54
C VAL A 295 4.38 -7.44 -8.13
N THR A 296 5.01 -6.52 -8.85
CA THR A 296 6.40 -6.71 -9.33
C THR A 296 7.43 -6.42 -8.26
N THR A 297 7.24 -5.34 -7.48
CA THR A 297 8.18 -4.84 -6.47
C THR A 297 7.58 -4.82 -5.06
N VAL A 298 6.33 -5.27 -4.92
CA VAL A 298 5.54 -5.33 -3.68
C VAL A 298 5.45 -3.99 -2.93
N GLY A 299 5.57 -2.88 -3.68
CA GLY A 299 5.43 -1.52 -3.14
C GLY A 299 3.97 -1.10 -3.06
N GLY A 300 3.46 -0.84 -1.85
CA GLY A 300 2.07 -0.44 -1.59
C GLY A 300 1.88 1.02 -1.17
N ILE A 301 2.92 1.72 -0.74
CA ILE A 301 2.77 3.08 -0.17
C ILE A 301 2.31 4.09 -1.23
N VAL A 302 3.06 4.26 -2.32
CA VAL A 302 2.74 5.23 -3.39
C VAL A 302 1.41 4.88 -4.06
N THR A 303 1.17 3.61 -4.36
CA THR A 303 -0.08 3.15 -4.96
C THR A 303 -1.26 3.27 -4.00
N GLY A 304 -1.05 3.04 -2.69
CA GLY A 304 -2.03 3.26 -1.64
C GLY A 304 -2.43 4.73 -1.52
N PHE A 305 -1.46 5.66 -1.60
CA PHE A 305 -1.75 7.11 -1.62
C PHE A 305 -2.52 7.52 -2.90
N ARG A 306 -2.16 6.96 -4.05
CA ARG A 306 -2.90 7.18 -5.29
C ARG A 306 -4.34 6.66 -5.21
N GLY A 307 -4.53 5.48 -4.62
CA GLY A 307 -5.85 4.95 -4.32
C GLY A 307 -6.65 5.82 -3.36
N ALA A 308 -6.02 6.27 -2.29
CA ALA A 308 -6.58 7.20 -1.30
C ALA A 308 -7.02 8.52 -1.94
N LEU A 309 -6.14 9.14 -2.75
CA LEU A 309 -6.47 10.37 -3.49
C LEU A 309 -7.63 10.13 -4.45
N GLY A 310 -7.62 9.00 -5.17
CA GLY A 310 -8.67 8.64 -6.11
C GLY A 310 -10.03 8.43 -5.45
N VAL A 311 -10.07 7.82 -4.26
CA VAL A 311 -11.30 7.66 -3.46
C VAL A 311 -11.75 9.02 -2.92
N ALA A 312 -10.83 9.83 -2.38
CA ALA A 312 -11.17 11.18 -1.91
C ALA A 312 -11.75 12.04 -3.05
N GLN A 313 -11.14 12.03 -4.24
CA GLN A 313 -11.69 12.70 -5.43
C GLN A 313 -13.08 12.18 -5.80
N SER A 314 -13.31 10.87 -5.75
CA SER A 314 -14.60 10.26 -6.05
C SER A 314 -15.69 10.75 -5.09
N ILE A 315 -15.39 10.87 -3.81
CA ILE A 315 -16.32 11.36 -2.78
C ILE A 315 -16.59 12.87 -2.97
N LEU A 316 -15.53 13.66 -3.16
CA LEU A 316 -15.63 15.12 -3.28
C LEU A 316 -16.25 15.60 -4.62
N ARG A 317 -16.17 14.78 -5.68
CA ARG A 317 -16.61 15.11 -7.05
C ARG A 317 -17.71 14.21 -7.58
N ASN A 318 -18.56 13.69 -6.70
CA ASN A 318 -19.73 12.87 -7.06
C ASN A 318 -19.40 11.70 -8.00
N GLY A 319 -18.43 10.86 -7.60
CA GLY A 319 -18.08 9.62 -8.29
C GLY A 319 -17.02 9.75 -9.39
N ARG A 320 -16.50 10.95 -9.68
CA ARG A 320 -15.50 11.16 -10.74
C ARG A 320 -14.07 11.12 -10.19
N SER A 321 -13.27 10.16 -10.67
CA SER A 321 -11.83 10.10 -10.41
C SER A 321 -11.08 9.55 -11.61
N SER A 322 -10.20 10.36 -12.20
CA SER A 322 -9.25 9.91 -13.22
C SER A 322 -8.11 9.10 -12.61
N GLU A 323 -7.75 9.40 -11.36
CA GLU A 323 -6.66 8.74 -10.65
C GLU A 323 -6.88 7.24 -10.46
N LEU A 324 -8.11 6.82 -10.11
CA LEU A 324 -8.45 5.40 -9.99
C LEU A 324 -8.34 4.65 -11.33
N LYS A 325 -8.67 5.31 -12.45
CA LYS A 325 -8.50 4.71 -13.80
C LYS A 325 -7.03 4.53 -14.15
N THR A 326 -6.21 5.53 -13.85
CA THR A 326 -4.76 5.49 -14.10
C THR A 326 -4.10 4.44 -13.21
N LEU A 327 -4.40 4.43 -11.91
CA LEU A 327 -3.90 3.43 -10.96
C LEU A 327 -4.25 2.01 -11.40
N ARG A 328 -5.49 1.77 -11.84
CA ARG A 328 -5.89 0.45 -12.36
C ARG A 328 -5.00 0.01 -13.52
N ARG A 329 -4.75 0.87 -14.52
CA ARG A 329 -3.88 0.55 -15.66
C ARG A 329 -2.47 0.18 -15.21
N GLU A 330 -1.92 0.94 -14.26
CA GLU A 330 -0.60 0.67 -13.68
C GLU A 330 -0.55 -0.70 -12.99
N LEU A 331 -1.50 -0.99 -12.12
CA LEU A 331 -1.57 -2.27 -11.41
C LEU A 331 -1.79 -3.45 -12.36
N ASP A 332 -2.63 -3.29 -13.39
CA ASP A 332 -2.84 -4.32 -14.43
C ASP A 332 -1.55 -4.58 -15.25
N THR A 333 -0.75 -3.53 -15.52
CA THR A 333 0.57 -3.66 -16.16
C THR A 333 1.55 -4.39 -15.26
N HIS A 334 1.64 -4.04 -13.98
CA HIS A 334 2.47 -4.76 -13.00
C HIS A 334 2.07 -6.23 -12.91
N ARG A 335 0.77 -6.53 -12.94
CA ARG A 335 0.27 -7.90 -12.96
C ARG A 335 0.73 -8.67 -14.20
N LEU A 336 0.69 -8.04 -15.38
CA LEU A 336 1.16 -8.66 -16.62
C LEU A 336 2.65 -8.99 -16.53
N ILE A 337 3.48 -8.03 -16.10
CA ILE A 337 4.93 -8.22 -15.90
C ILE A 337 5.17 -9.34 -14.89
N ARG A 338 4.49 -9.32 -13.73
CA ARG A 338 4.65 -10.35 -12.70
C ARG A 338 4.27 -11.74 -13.20
N ARG A 339 3.15 -11.87 -13.92
CA ARG A 339 2.71 -13.13 -14.52
C ARG A 339 3.76 -13.70 -15.49
N THR A 340 4.43 -12.84 -16.24
CA THR A 340 5.54 -13.21 -17.13
C THR A 340 6.73 -13.74 -16.32
N MET A 341 7.20 -12.95 -15.34
CA MET A 341 8.39 -13.27 -14.56
C MET A 341 8.19 -14.45 -13.60
N HIS A 342 6.93 -14.75 -13.22
CA HIS A 342 6.63 -15.84 -12.29
C HIS A 342 7.07 -17.23 -12.81
N HIS A 343 7.19 -17.37 -14.12
CA HIS A 343 7.62 -18.61 -14.79
C HIS A 343 9.07 -18.56 -15.28
N PHE A 344 9.81 -17.48 -14.94
CA PHE A 344 11.21 -17.36 -15.29
C PHE A 344 12.04 -18.38 -14.49
N ARG A 345 12.92 -19.08 -15.20
CA ARG A 345 13.96 -19.94 -14.65
C ARG A 345 15.27 -19.19 -14.58
N GLN A 346 16.29 -19.79 -13.99
CA GLN A 346 17.63 -19.20 -13.85
C GLN A 346 18.17 -18.64 -15.18
N LYS A 347 18.08 -19.40 -16.27
CA LYS A 347 18.50 -18.96 -17.62
C LYS A 347 17.75 -17.72 -18.15
N ASP A 348 16.48 -17.57 -17.78
CA ASP A 348 15.68 -16.44 -18.25
C ASP A 348 16.09 -15.15 -17.50
N TYR A 349 16.42 -15.25 -16.20
CA TYR A 349 17.01 -14.16 -15.44
C TYR A 349 18.43 -13.83 -15.89
N SER A 350 19.26 -14.83 -16.22
CA SER A 350 20.59 -14.62 -16.79
C SER A 350 20.49 -13.86 -18.12
N GLN A 351 19.56 -14.26 -18.99
CA GLN A 351 19.29 -13.56 -20.25
C GLN A 351 18.75 -12.15 -20.01
N LEU A 352 17.88 -11.95 -19.01
CA LEU A 352 17.37 -10.62 -18.64
C LEU A 352 18.52 -9.70 -18.23
N VAL A 353 19.42 -10.14 -17.37
CA VAL A 353 20.56 -9.35 -16.91
C VAL A 353 21.51 -9.02 -18.07
N ASP A 354 21.78 -9.99 -18.97
CA ASP A 354 22.62 -9.75 -20.16
C ASP A 354 22.02 -8.76 -21.16
N LEU A 355 20.68 -8.71 -21.26
CA LEU A 355 19.98 -7.76 -22.14
C LEU A 355 19.93 -6.35 -21.58
N LEU A 356 20.27 -6.15 -20.30
CA LEU A 356 20.45 -4.83 -19.71
C LEU A 356 21.76 -4.25 -20.27
N ASN A 357 21.65 -3.46 -21.28
CA ASN A 357 22.76 -2.68 -21.88
C ASN A 357 22.62 -1.20 -21.52
N LEU A 358 23.57 -0.38 -21.93
CA LEU A 358 23.56 1.07 -21.65
C LEU A 358 22.25 1.74 -22.07
N SER A 359 21.74 1.43 -23.27
CA SER A 359 20.48 2.04 -23.76
C SER A 359 19.26 1.62 -22.94
N THR A 360 19.21 0.37 -22.49
CA THR A 360 18.13 -0.12 -21.63
C THR A 360 18.25 0.44 -20.21
N CYS A 361 19.48 0.51 -19.68
CA CYS A 361 19.76 1.13 -18.39
C CYS A 361 19.35 2.60 -18.37
N ASP A 362 19.64 3.38 -19.42
CA ASP A 362 19.21 4.77 -19.55
C ASP A 362 17.68 4.90 -19.49
N THR A 363 16.96 4.03 -20.21
CA THR A 363 15.49 4.02 -20.16
C THR A 363 14.95 3.70 -18.77
N LEU A 364 15.58 2.74 -18.08
CA LEU A 364 15.20 2.38 -16.71
C LEU A 364 15.58 3.49 -15.70
N SER A 365 16.60 4.28 -16.00
CA SER A 365 17.02 5.42 -15.17
C SER A 365 16.03 6.59 -15.25
N GLU A 366 15.49 6.87 -16.45
CA GLU A 366 14.66 8.05 -16.71
C GLU A 366 13.20 7.90 -16.28
N ILE A 367 12.66 6.66 -16.30
CA ILE A 367 11.23 6.39 -16.07
C ILE A 367 11.06 5.70 -14.72
N THR A 368 10.23 6.29 -13.87
CA THR A 368 9.97 5.72 -12.54
C THR A 368 9.20 4.40 -12.64
N ARG A 369 9.42 3.53 -11.66
CA ARG A 369 8.70 2.25 -11.54
C ARG A 369 7.20 2.41 -11.30
N ASP A 370 6.72 3.62 -11.05
CA ASP A 370 5.30 3.96 -10.91
C ASP A 370 4.65 4.34 -12.24
N GLU A 371 5.43 4.45 -13.31
CA GLU A 371 4.98 4.63 -14.70
C GLU A 371 5.19 3.35 -15.51
N SER A 372 4.77 2.21 -14.98
CA SER A 372 5.10 0.87 -15.50
C SER A 372 4.68 0.66 -16.95
N PHE A 373 3.55 1.23 -17.39
CA PHE A 373 3.11 1.13 -18.77
C PHE A 373 4.07 1.85 -19.73
N ARG A 374 4.47 3.08 -19.39
CA ARG A 374 5.43 3.87 -20.17
C ARG A 374 6.81 3.21 -20.19
N LEU A 375 7.24 2.71 -19.02
CA LEU A 375 8.49 1.99 -18.88
C LEU A 375 8.51 0.74 -19.77
N LEU A 376 7.49 -0.11 -19.66
CA LEU A 376 7.37 -1.34 -20.44
C LEU A 376 7.39 -1.04 -21.95
N TRP A 377 6.62 -0.06 -22.41
CA TRP A 377 6.55 0.33 -23.82
C TRP A 377 7.90 0.78 -24.35
N ASN A 378 8.61 1.65 -23.63
CA ASN A 378 9.91 2.16 -24.05
C ASN A 378 11.00 1.08 -24.05
N VAL A 379 11.00 0.21 -23.01
CA VAL A 379 11.93 -0.92 -22.94
C VAL A 379 11.70 -1.90 -24.10
N LEU A 380 10.47 -2.26 -24.41
CA LEU A 380 10.15 -3.18 -25.52
C LEU A 380 10.51 -2.59 -26.90
N ARG A 381 10.34 -1.27 -27.08
CA ARG A 381 10.75 -0.59 -28.32
C ARG A 381 12.27 -0.58 -28.51
N ARG A 382 13.03 -0.36 -27.45
CA ARG A 382 14.50 -0.30 -27.49
C ARG A 382 15.15 -1.69 -27.48
N GLN A 383 14.50 -2.69 -26.88
CA GLN A 383 14.99 -4.06 -26.75
C GLN A 383 13.89 -5.09 -27.11
N PRO A 384 13.63 -5.34 -28.42
CA PRO A 384 12.62 -6.30 -28.88
C PRO A 384 12.83 -7.72 -28.34
N ARG A 385 14.08 -8.10 -28.04
CA ARG A 385 14.43 -9.40 -27.43
C ARG A 385 13.80 -9.60 -26.05
N LEU A 386 13.57 -8.53 -25.29
CA LEU A 386 12.82 -8.59 -24.01
C LEU A 386 11.34 -8.92 -24.25
N ALA A 387 10.76 -8.50 -25.40
CA ALA A 387 9.40 -8.91 -25.76
C ALA A 387 9.31 -10.42 -26.02
N LEU A 388 10.32 -11.00 -26.70
CA LEU A 388 10.39 -12.44 -26.94
C LEU A 388 10.55 -13.22 -25.63
N LEU A 389 11.41 -12.75 -24.73
CA LEU A 389 11.58 -13.34 -23.41
C LEU A 389 10.26 -13.29 -22.62
N GLY A 390 9.57 -12.14 -22.63
CA GLY A 390 8.28 -11.96 -22.01
C GLY A 390 7.20 -12.87 -22.57
N PHE A 391 7.11 -13.01 -23.89
CA PHE A 391 6.15 -13.88 -24.57
C PHE A 391 6.37 -15.36 -24.21
N ARG A 392 7.63 -15.80 -24.15
CA ARG A 392 8.00 -17.15 -23.72
C ARG A 392 7.53 -17.42 -22.29
N GLY A 393 7.74 -16.50 -21.34
CA GLY A 393 7.26 -16.63 -19.98
C GLY A 393 5.74 -16.77 -19.89
N LEU A 394 4.99 -16.04 -20.71
CA LEU A 394 3.52 -16.15 -20.78
C LEU A 394 3.05 -17.49 -21.36
N LEU A 395 3.75 -18.05 -22.35
CA LEU A 395 3.41 -19.35 -22.94
C LEU A 395 3.65 -20.49 -21.94
N LEU A 396 4.76 -20.44 -21.19
CA LEU A 396 5.05 -21.44 -20.15
C LEU A 396 3.97 -21.47 -19.07
N GLY A 397 3.41 -20.30 -18.72
CA GLY A 397 2.31 -20.22 -17.74
C GLY A 397 0.99 -20.83 -18.20
N LYS A 398 0.71 -20.88 -19.50
CA LYS A 398 -0.49 -21.55 -20.04
C LYS A 398 -0.43 -23.04 -19.90
N ASN A 399 0.75 -23.66 -20.06
CA ASN A 399 0.94 -25.11 -20.01
C ASN A 399 0.87 -25.69 -18.59
N VAL A 400 1.09 -24.87 -17.56
CA VAL A 400 0.97 -25.30 -16.14
C VAL A 400 -0.47 -25.26 -15.65
N ALA A 401 -1.29 -24.32 -16.17
CA ALA A 401 -2.70 -24.19 -15.80
C ALA A 401 -3.60 -25.32 -16.38
N SER A 402 -3.11 -26.13 -17.31
CA SER A 402 -3.85 -27.22 -17.96
C SER A 402 -3.57 -28.61 -17.38
N ARG A 403 -2.76 -28.73 -16.33
CA ARG A 403 -2.63 -30.01 -15.61
C ARG A 403 -3.72 -30.08 -14.53
N PRO A 404 -4.67 -31.05 -14.62
CA PRO A 404 -5.59 -31.29 -13.51
C PRO A 404 -4.77 -31.75 -12.31
N ALA A 405 -5.15 -31.27 -11.13
CA ALA A 405 -4.62 -31.78 -9.87
C ALA A 405 -4.87 -33.31 -9.84
N SER A 406 -3.84 -34.09 -9.94
CA SER A 406 -3.92 -35.52 -9.68
C SER A 406 -4.18 -35.70 -8.20
N SER A 407 -5.33 -36.33 -7.94
CA SER A 407 -5.89 -36.84 -6.69
C SER A 407 -4.85 -37.33 -5.67
#